data_8bca3fbe89eda880d266f732f4cc3c74
#
_entry.id   8bca3fbe89eda880d266f732f4cc3c74
#
_cell.length_a   1.000
_cell.length_b   1.000
_cell.length_c   1.000
_cell.angle_alpha   90.00
_cell.angle_beta   90.00
_cell.angle_gamma   90.00
#
_symmetry.space_group_name_H-M   'P 1'
#
loop_
_entity.id
_entity.type
_entity.pdbx_description
1 polymer ?
#
loop_
_entity_poly.entity_id
_entity_poly.type
_entity_poly.pdbx_seq_one_letter_code
_entity_poly.pdbx_strand_id
1 'polypeptide(L)'
;MKEMRITLYGDPRSKKNSQRPVPITDKRTGKTYTKLLPSAAFEKYEKDCIRQITGDKKRDISQPVNVCCTYYMQTVRAVDLVNLQEGTLDLLVHAGVLHDDNRNIVASMDGSRVLYDKRNPRVEITITDAEESYTQWETKRKEESKNEIRYTV
;
A
#
# COMPACT_ATOMS: atom_id res chain seq x y z
N MET A 1 10.37 4.93 -15.42
CA MET A 1 10.92 5.39 -14.10
C MET A 1 12.13 4.51 -13.75
N LYS A 2 13.15 5.06 -13.13
CA LYS A 2 14.22 4.22 -12.58
C LYS A 2 13.62 3.36 -11.46
N GLU A 3 13.96 2.07 -11.42
CA GLU A 3 13.55 1.16 -10.35
C GLU A 3 13.83 1.76 -8.96
N MET A 4 12.84 1.73 -8.09
CA MET A 4 12.97 2.19 -6.71
C MET A 4 12.92 0.99 -5.77
N ARG A 5 13.91 0.88 -4.88
CA ARG A 5 13.97 -0.15 -3.85
C ARG A 5 13.89 0.47 -2.46
N ILE A 6 13.06 -0.13 -1.62
CA ILE A 6 12.88 0.27 -0.22
C ILE A 6 12.90 -1.01 0.62
N THR A 7 13.71 -1.02 1.68
CA THR A 7 13.69 -2.09 2.68
C THR A 7 13.22 -1.51 4.01
N LEU A 8 12.19 -2.11 4.60
CA LEU A 8 11.63 -1.71 5.89
C LEU A 8 11.82 -2.84 6.89
N TYR A 9 12.62 -2.60 7.89
CA TYR A 9 12.95 -3.58 8.93
C TYR A 9 11.90 -3.62 10.02
N GLY A 10 11.63 -4.81 10.53
CA GLY A 10 10.63 -5.13 11.53
C GLY A 10 9.74 -6.26 11.05
N ASP A 11 9.09 -6.96 11.97
CA ASP A 11 8.17 -8.05 11.62
C ASP A 11 6.93 -7.48 10.92
N PRO A 12 6.72 -7.80 9.63
CA PRO A 12 5.61 -7.23 8.87
C PRO A 12 4.26 -7.51 9.54
N ARG A 13 3.40 -6.50 9.56
CA ARG A 13 2.10 -6.56 10.21
C ARG A 13 0.96 -6.25 9.24
N SER A 14 -0.18 -6.88 9.49
CA SER A 14 -1.44 -6.64 8.80
C SER A 14 -2.30 -5.66 9.61
N LYS A 15 -2.96 -4.74 8.91
CA LYS A 15 -3.90 -3.78 9.49
C LYS A 15 -5.22 -4.46 9.92
N LYS A 16 -5.74 -5.37 9.09
CA LYS A 16 -7.06 -6.00 9.28
C LYS A 16 -7.17 -6.94 10.47
N ASN A 17 -6.15 -7.73 10.75
CA ASN A 17 -6.23 -8.82 11.73
C ASN A 17 -6.16 -8.36 13.20
N SER A 18 -6.11 -7.06 13.45
CA SER A 18 -5.93 -6.53 14.79
C SER A 18 -6.66 -5.20 15.00
N GLN A 19 -7.74 -4.96 14.26
CA GLN A 19 -8.60 -3.81 14.48
C GLN A 19 -9.26 -3.88 15.86
N ARG A 20 -9.33 -2.74 16.56
CA ARG A 20 -9.98 -2.61 17.86
C ARG A 20 -11.13 -1.61 17.79
N PRO A 21 -12.27 -1.92 18.41
CA PRO A 21 -13.34 -0.95 18.57
C PRO A 21 -12.93 0.12 19.61
N VAL A 22 -13.09 1.38 19.27
CA VAL A 22 -12.83 2.50 20.19
C VAL A 22 -14.06 3.41 20.20
N PRO A 23 -14.59 3.76 21.40
CA PRO A 23 -15.66 4.73 21.50
C PRO A 23 -15.09 6.13 21.23
N ILE A 24 -15.76 6.87 20.33
CA ILE A 24 -15.43 8.25 20.01
C ILE A 24 -16.63 9.12 20.28
N THR A 25 -16.43 10.19 21.03
CA THR A 25 -17.48 11.20 21.29
C THR A 25 -17.26 12.39 20.38
N ASP A 26 -18.27 12.70 19.56
CA ASP A 26 -18.29 13.91 18.76
C ASP A 26 -18.46 15.12 19.70
N LYS A 27 -17.44 15.95 19.79
CA LYS A 27 -17.43 17.14 20.67
C LYS A 27 -18.50 18.17 20.30
N ARG A 28 -18.96 18.18 19.06
CA ARG A 28 -19.98 19.12 18.56
C ARG A 28 -21.39 18.67 18.93
N THR A 29 -21.69 17.38 18.84
CA THR A 29 -23.04 16.83 19.06
C THR A 29 -23.19 16.12 20.39
N GLY A 30 -22.10 15.81 21.10
CA GLY A 30 -22.10 15.00 22.32
C GLY A 30 -22.42 13.51 22.10
N LYS A 31 -22.62 13.08 20.85
CA LYS A 31 -22.94 11.68 20.52
C LYS A 31 -21.69 10.81 20.55
N THR A 32 -21.81 9.64 21.14
CA THR A 32 -20.76 8.61 21.16
C THR A 32 -21.08 7.53 20.13
N TYR A 33 -20.08 7.17 19.31
CA TYR A 33 -20.16 6.09 18.35
C TYR A 33 -18.88 5.22 18.42
N THR A 34 -18.98 3.97 17.95
CA THR A 34 -17.83 3.07 17.93
C THR A 34 -17.14 3.14 16.59
N LYS A 35 -15.83 3.40 16.59
CA LYS A 35 -14.96 3.37 15.41
C LYS A 35 -13.99 2.19 15.51
N LEU A 36 -13.82 1.47 14.39
CA LEU A 36 -12.77 0.47 14.28
C LEU A 36 -11.45 1.17 13.94
N LEU A 37 -10.48 1.07 14.83
CA LEU A 37 -9.12 1.58 14.63
C LEU A 37 -8.15 0.42 14.41
N PRO A 38 -7.04 0.64 13.69
CA PRO A 38 -5.94 -0.31 13.64
C PRO A 38 -5.43 -0.63 15.05
N SER A 39 -4.82 -1.80 15.23
CA SER A 39 -4.21 -2.13 16.52
C SER A 39 -3.06 -1.19 16.85
N ALA A 40 -2.76 -1.04 18.14
CA ALA A 40 -1.57 -0.31 18.58
C ALA A 40 -0.28 -0.91 18.00
N ALA A 41 -0.24 -2.23 17.80
CA ALA A 41 0.88 -2.92 17.19
C ALA A 41 1.09 -2.54 15.71
N PHE A 42 0.01 -2.42 14.93
CA PHE A 42 0.10 -1.97 13.54
C PHE A 42 0.50 -0.50 13.47
N GLU A 43 -0.10 0.36 14.27
CA GLU A 43 0.24 1.79 14.31
C GLU A 43 1.71 2.04 14.66
N LYS A 44 2.24 1.28 15.62
CA LYS A 44 3.66 1.34 15.96
C LYS A 44 4.53 0.87 14.80
N TYR A 45 4.19 -0.26 14.19
CA TYR A 45 4.89 -0.79 13.01
C TYR A 45 4.92 0.23 11.87
N GLU A 46 3.78 0.84 11.54
CA GLU A 46 3.68 1.84 10.49
C GLU A 46 4.58 3.05 10.78
N LYS A 47 4.54 3.59 12.00
CA LYS A 47 5.39 4.72 12.42
C LYS A 47 6.87 4.38 12.32
N ASP A 48 7.27 3.20 12.76
CA ASP A 48 8.66 2.76 12.71
C ASP A 48 9.13 2.59 11.26
N CYS A 49 8.29 2.06 10.37
CA CYS A 49 8.58 1.94 8.96
C CYS A 49 8.69 3.29 8.25
N ILE A 50 7.76 4.21 8.51
CA ILE A 50 7.78 5.55 7.90
C ILE A 50 9.07 6.30 8.25
N ARG A 51 9.59 6.15 9.46
CA ARG A 51 10.87 6.75 9.87
C ARG A 51 12.07 6.20 9.09
N GLN A 52 11.98 4.97 8.56
CA GLN A 52 13.03 4.35 7.77
C GLN A 52 13.04 4.82 6.31
N ILE A 53 11.96 5.45 5.83
CA ILE A 53 11.84 5.93 4.46
C ILE A 53 12.54 7.27 4.32
N THR A 54 13.63 7.30 3.56
CA THR A 54 14.41 8.50 3.31
C THR A 54 13.71 9.46 2.33
N GLY A 55 14.06 10.74 2.39
CA GLY A 55 13.40 11.78 1.59
C GLY A 55 13.47 11.57 0.09
N ASP A 56 14.54 10.96 -0.42
CA ASP A 56 14.73 10.62 -1.84
C ASP A 56 13.71 9.58 -2.35
N LYS A 57 13.07 8.82 -1.47
CA LYS A 57 12.00 7.86 -1.78
C LYS A 57 10.60 8.49 -1.79
N LYS A 58 10.42 9.64 -1.16
CA LYS A 58 9.13 10.33 -1.05
C LYS A 58 8.83 11.13 -2.32
N ARG A 59 8.56 10.42 -3.41
CA ARG A 59 8.40 11.00 -4.75
C ARG A 59 6.97 11.30 -5.16
N ASP A 60 5.99 10.99 -4.32
CA ASP A 60 4.57 11.18 -4.60
C ASP A 60 4.19 10.61 -5.99
N ILE A 61 4.55 9.33 -6.20
CA ILE A 61 4.38 8.65 -7.50
C ILE A 61 2.90 8.64 -7.88
N SER A 62 2.57 9.20 -9.03
CA SER A 62 1.20 9.30 -9.56
C SER A 62 1.00 8.61 -10.92
N GLN A 63 2.06 8.03 -11.50
CA GLN A 63 1.96 7.19 -12.70
C GLN A 63 1.72 5.72 -12.34
N PRO A 64 1.18 4.91 -13.29
CA PRO A 64 0.97 3.48 -13.06
C PRO A 64 2.28 2.72 -12.80
N VAL A 65 2.30 1.98 -11.70
CA VAL A 65 3.47 1.19 -11.27
C VAL A 65 3.07 -0.22 -10.85
N ASN A 66 4.05 -1.12 -10.88
CA ASN A 66 4.00 -2.40 -10.16
C ASN A 66 4.71 -2.24 -8.82
N VAL A 67 4.06 -2.66 -7.74
CA VAL A 67 4.64 -2.65 -6.38
C VAL A 67 4.85 -4.09 -5.93
N CYS A 68 6.08 -4.58 -6.04
CA CYS A 68 6.45 -5.93 -5.62
C CYS A 68 6.94 -5.90 -4.17
N CYS A 69 6.30 -6.68 -3.30
CA CYS A 69 6.65 -6.79 -1.89
C CYS A 69 7.07 -8.22 -1.54
N THR A 70 8.29 -8.39 -1.03
CA THR A 70 8.74 -9.64 -0.45
C THR A 70 8.79 -9.49 1.06
N TYR A 71 7.89 -10.20 1.75
CA TYR A 71 7.77 -10.17 3.20
C TYR A 71 8.58 -11.30 3.82
N TYR A 72 9.51 -10.95 4.70
CA TYR A 72 10.26 -11.90 5.51
C TYR A 72 9.71 -11.85 6.94
N MET A 73 8.89 -12.84 7.27
CA MET A 73 8.20 -12.92 8.56
C MET A 73 9.10 -13.47 9.64
N GLN A 74 8.91 -13.03 10.88
CA GLN A 74 9.63 -13.52 12.06
C GLN A 74 9.20 -14.94 12.45
N THR A 75 7.99 -15.35 12.07
CA THR A 75 7.43 -16.66 12.38
C THR A 75 6.89 -17.34 11.14
N VAL A 76 6.64 -18.66 11.23
CA VAL A 76 6.02 -19.46 10.16
C VAL A 76 4.49 -19.52 10.25
N ARG A 77 3.87 -18.67 11.06
CA ARG A 77 2.40 -18.61 11.16
C ARG A 77 1.79 -18.26 9.81
N ALA A 78 0.64 -18.85 9.52
CA ALA A 78 -0.14 -18.49 8.35
C ALA A 78 -0.57 -17.01 8.43
N VAL A 79 -0.27 -16.26 7.38
CA VAL A 79 -0.69 -14.86 7.23
C VAL A 79 -1.23 -14.67 5.81
N ASP A 80 -2.16 -13.73 5.66
CA ASP A 80 -2.71 -13.38 4.35
C ASP A 80 -1.81 -12.37 3.65
N LEU A 81 -1.27 -12.75 2.48
CA LEU A 81 -0.47 -11.88 1.63
C LEU A 81 -1.22 -10.58 1.31
N VAL A 82 -2.50 -10.67 0.94
CA VAL A 82 -3.32 -9.51 0.56
C VAL A 82 -3.46 -8.53 1.73
N ASN A 83 -3.64 -9.01 2.94
CA ASN A 83 -3.73 -8.15 4.12
C ASN A 83 -2.41 -7.43 4.43
N LEU A 84 -1.26 -8.09 4.21
CA LEU A 84 0.06 -7.46 4.33
C LEU A 84 0.26 -6.38 3.25
N GLN A 85 -0.15 -6.67 2.02
CA GLN A 85 -0.05 -5.73 0.90
C GLN A 85 -0.90 -4.47 1.16
N GLU A 86 -2.14 -4.62 1.64
CA GLU A 86 -3.02 -3.49 1.97
C GLU A 86 -2.37 -2.56 3.00
N GLY A 87 -1.83 -3.11 4.08
CA GLY A 87 -1.12 -2.32 5.10
C GLY A 87 0.14 -1.63 4.56
N THR A 88 0.87 -2.30 3.67
CA THR A 88 2.07 -1.73 3.03
C THR A 88 1.72 -0.59 2.09
N LEU A 89 0.68 -0.72 1.28
CA LEU A 89 0.24 0.35 0.38
C LEU A 89 -0.22 1.59 1.16
N ASP A 90 -1.01 1.41 2.22
CA ASP A 90 -1.40 2.52 3.12
C ASP A 90 -0.16 3.23 3.68
N LEU A 91 0.81 2.47 4.13
CA LEU A 91 2.07 2.99 4.67
C LEU A 91 2.85 3.80 3.62
N LEU A 92 2.95 3.31 2.39
CA LEU A 92 3.64 4.00 1.30
C LEU A 92 2.94 5.32 0.91
N VAL A 93 1.61 5.35 0.95
CA VAL A 93 0.82 6.57 0.73
C VAL A 93 1.05 7.56 1.88
N HIS A 94 0.93 7.13 3.13
CA HIS A 94 1.17 7.98 4.30
C HIS A 94 2.60 8.53 4.35
N ALA A 95 3.57 7.78 3.88
CA ALA A 95 4.96 8.23 3.80
C ALA A 95 5.26 9.19 2.63
N GLY A 96 4.32 9.37 1.70
CA GLY A 96 4.52 10.20 0.51
C GLY A 96 5.33 9.54 -0.60
N VAL A 97 5.45 8.21 -0.60
CA VAL A 97 6.08 7.45 -1.69
C VAL A 97 5.14 7.33 -2.88
N LEU A 98 3.89 6.93 -2.61
CA LEU A 98 2.80 6.87 -3.58
C LEU A 98 1.81 8.01 -3.33
N HIS A 99 1.24 8.56 -4.39
CA HIS A 99 0.19 9.56 -4.27
C HIS A 99 -1.12 8.98 -3.71
N ASP A 100 -1.47 7.78 -4.18
CA ASP A 100 -2.63 7.01 -3.75
C ASP A 100 -2.39 5.53 -4.05
N ASP A 101 -3.21 4.64 -3.49
CA ASP A 101 -3.15 3.20 -3.72
C ASP A 101 -4.21 2.68 -4.70
N ASN A 102 -4.93 3.58 -5.37
CA ASN A 102 -5.94 3.20 -6.34
C ASN A 102 -5.33 2.59 -7.62
N ARG A 103 -6.17 1.93 -8.45
CA ARG A 103 -5.75 1.20 -9.65
C ARG A 103 -5.04 2.04 -10.71
N ASN A 104 -5.17 3.35 -10.67
CA ASN A 104 -4.50 4.25 -11.63
C ASN A 104 -3.02 4.44 -11.28
N ILE A 105 -2.64 4.11 -10.05
CA ILE A 105 -1.27 4.22 -9.55
C ILE A 105 -0.71 2.83 -9.25
N VAL A 106 -1.38 2.02 -8.44
CA VAL A 106 -0.99 0.64 -8.22
C VAL A 106 -1.67 -0.26 -9.25
N ALA A 107 -1.03 -0.41 -10.40
CA ALA A 107 -1.55 -1.21 -11.51
C ALA A 107 -1.46 -2.71 -11.24
N SER A 108 -0.42 -3.14 -10.53
CA SER A 108 -0.18 -4.53 -10.17
C SER A 108 0.71 -4.65 -8.94
N MET A 109 0.72 -5.83 -8.35
CA MET A 109 1.62 -6.22 -7.26
C MET A 109 2.33 -7.53 -7.58
N ASP A 110 2.68 -7.72 -8.84
CA ASP A 110 3.26 -8.94 -9.36
C ASP A 110 4.62 -9.25 -8.73
N GLY A 111 4.84 -10.53 -8.44
CA GLY A 111 6.05 -11.03 -7.80
C GLY A 111 6.02 -10.97 -6.27
N SER A 112 4.98 -10.42 -5.66
CA SER A 112 4.86 -10.34 -4.21
C SER A 112 4.69 -11.72 -3.57
N ARG A 113 5.32 -11.92 -2.42
CA ARG A 113 5.31 -13.20 -1.71
C ARG A 113 5.63 -13.06 -0.23
N VAL A 114 5.27 -14.08 0.55
CA VAL A 114 5.60 -14.19 1.97
C VAL A 114 6.64 -15.28 2.17
N LEU A 115 7.75 -14.92 2.77
CA LEU A 115 8.87 -15.79 3.14
C LEU A 115 9.10 -15.74 4.66
N TYR A 116 10.15 -16.39 5.13
CA TYR A 116 10.49 -16.47 6.54
C TYR A 116 11.96 -16.11 6.78
N ASP A 117 12.20 -15.21 7.72
CA ASP A 117 13.54 -14.90 8.24
C ASP A 117 13.45 -14.44 9.70
N LYS A 118 13.60 -15.36 10.62
CA LYS A 118 13.49 -15.09 12.06
C LYS A 118 14.50 -14.05 12.54
N ARG A 119 15.70 -14.03 11.96
CA ARG A 119 16.79 -13.18 12.43
C ARG A 119 16.72 -11.76 11.90
N ASN A 120 16.09 -11.57 10.76
CA ASN A 120 16.00 -10.26 10.11
C ASN A 120 14.64 -10.09 9.41
N PRO A 121 13.52 -10.05 10.17
CA PRO A 121 12.20 -9.81 9.60
C PRO A 121 12.16 -8.44 8.96
N ARG A 122 11.57 -8.37 7.76
CA ARG A 122 11.52 -7.16 6.96
C ARG A 122 10.57 -7.30 5.78
N VAL A 123 10.27 -6.21 5.11
CA VAL A 123 9.70 -6.21 3.76
C VAL A 123 10.67 -5.52 2.79
N GLU A 124 10.94 -6.18 1.69
CA GLU A 124 11.68 -5.62 0.55
C GLU A 124 10.68 -5.21 -0.52
N ILE A 125 10.65 -3.93 -0.86
CA ILE A 125 9.70 -3.34 -1.79
C ILE A 125 10.46 -2.87 -3.03
N THR A 126 10.01 -3.32 -4.21
CA THR A 126 10.51 -2.86 -5.49
C THR A 126 9.37 -2.23 -6.28
N ILE A 127 9.52 -0.95 -6.64
CA ILE A 127 8.55 -0.21 -7.44
C ILE A 127 9.14 0.01 -8.83
N THR A 128 8.42 -0.44 -9.85
CA THR A 128 8.78 -0.31 -11.27
C THR A 128 7.60 0.25 -12.06
N ASP A 129 7.86 0.74 -13.27
CA ASP A 129 6.75 1.12 -14.16
C ASP A 129 5.83 -0.07 -14.43
N ALA A 130 4.54 0.20 -14.62
CA ALA A 130 3.56 -0.81 -14.98
C ALA A 130 3.92 -1.48 -16.31
N GLU A 131 3.49 -2.73 -16.49
CA GLU A 131 3.72 -3.45 -17.73
C GLU A 131 3.09 -2.72 -18.95
N GLU A 132 3.70 -2.92 -20.10
CA GLU A 132 3.24 -2.32 -21.35
C GLU A 132 1.78 -2.68 -21.67
N SER A 133 1.37 -3.90 -21.38
CA SER A 133 -0.02 -4.37 -21.56
C SER A 133 -1.03 -3.53 -20.79
N TYR A 134 -0.72 -3.12 -19.57
CA TYR A 134 -1.57 -2.23 -18.79
C TYR A 134 -1.62 -0.83 -19.39
N THR A 135 -0.50 -0.29 -19.80
CA THR A 135 -0.41 1.04 -20.41
C THR A 135 -1.19 1.11 -21.73
N GLN A 136 -1.10 0.07 -22.56
CA GLN A 136 -1.86 -0.04 -23.80
C GLN A 136 -3.38 -0.10 -23.55
N TRP A 137 -3.81 -0.88 -22.56
CA TRP A 137 -5.22 -0.98 -22.18
C TRP A 137 -5.76 0.38 -21.67
N GLU A 138 -5.00 1.08 -20.84
CA GLU A 138 -5.37 2.41 -20.35
C GLU A 138 -5.53 3.43 -21.47
N THR A 139 -4.64 3.42 -22.44
CA THR A 139 -4.70 4.30 -23.62
C THR A 139 -5.95 4.02 -24.43
N LYS A 140 -6.21 2.74 -24.74
CA LYS A 140 -7.40 2.32 -25.48
C LYS A 140 -8.69 2.73 -24.78
N ARG A 141 -8.80 2.51 -23.47
CA ARG A 141 -9.97 2.91 -22.68
C ARG A 141 -10.22 4.42 -22.73
N LYS A 142 -9.16 5.23 -22.67
CA LYS A 142 -9.27 6.70 -22.76
C LYS A 142 -9.72 7.17 -24.15
N GLU A 143 -9.31 6.49 -25.22
CA GLU A 143 -9.72 6.77 -26.58
C GLU A 143 -11.20 6.43 -26.80
N GLU A 144 -11.64 5.26 -26.34
CA GLU A 144 -13.03 4.82 -26.40
C GLU A 144 -13.97 5.81 -25.69
N SER A 145 -13.63 6.22 -24.46
CA SER A 145 -14.41 7.20 -23.70
C SER A 145 -14.52 8.56 -24.38
N LYS A 146 -13.46 9.01 -25.07
CA LYS A 146 -13.50 10.27 -25.85
C LYS A 146 -14.41 10.16 -27.06
N ASN A 147 -14.46 8.99 -27.69
CA ASN A 147 -15.33 8.75 -28.85
C ASN A 147 -16.81 8.69 -28.44
N GLU A 148 -17.15 8.04 -27.33
CA GLU A 148 -18.51 8.01 -26.78
C GLU A 148 -19.06 9.41 -26.51
N ILE A 149 -18.27 10.32 -25.95
CA ILE A 149 -18.66 11.71 -25.70
C ILE A 149 -18.95 12.46 -27.03
N ARG A 150 -18.25 12.16 -28.12
CA ARG A 150 -18.47 12.79 -29.44
C ARG A 150 -19.77 12.38 -30.09
N TYR A 151 -20.32 11.22 -29.77
CA TYR A 151 -21.58 10.73 -30.36
C TYR A 151 -22.82 11.06 -29.53
N THR A 152 -22.64 11.65 -28.34
CA THR A 152 -23.74 11.99 -27.41
C THR A 152 -24.13 13.47 -27.49
N VAL A 153 -23.52 14.24 -28.37
CA VAL A 153 -23.81 15.68 -28.59
C VAL A 153 -24.65 15.88 -29.82
#